data_d21581dea9feb436d6d85a8ddb4f64c8
#
_entry.id   d21581dea9feb436d6d85a8ddb4f64c8
#
_cell.length_a   1.000
_cell.length_b   1.000
_cell.length_c   1.000
_cell.angle_alpha   90.00
_cell.angle_beta   90.00
_cell.angle_gamma   90.00
#
_symmetry.space_group_name_H-M   'P 1'
#
loop_
_entity.id
_entity.type
_entity.pdbx_description
1 polymer ?
#
loop_
_entity_poly.entity_id
_entity_poly.type
_entity_poly.pdbx_seq_one_letter_code
_entity_poly.pdbx_strand_id
1 'polypeptide(L)'
;MVNGKSRPSLYKIRRIGKEIELAVDGVFVEAGGIPNNSYLPKDVITNSLGEIITDKEGKTNIPGLFAAGDVTDGKNKQVIIAAGEGAAAALAAHDYLLRN
;
A
#
# COMPACT_ATOMS: atom_id res chain seq x y z
N MET A 1 -5.83 -0.76 -17.56
CA MET A 1 -6.61 -1.48 -18.60
C MET A 1 -6.40 -0.82 -19.93
N VAL A 2 -6.02 -1.58 -20.91
CA VAL A 2 -5.86 -1.09 -22.28
C VAL A 2 -7.10 -1.49 -23.09
N ASN A 3 -7.75 -0.52 -23.74
CA ASN A 3 -8.92 -0.76 -24.55
C ASN A 3 -8.49 -0.88 -26.04
N GLY A 4 -8.34 -2.11 -26.52
CA GLY A 4 -8.03 -2.41 -27.89
C GLY A 4 -9.27 -2.69 -28.71
N LYS A 5 -9.80 -1.70 -29.44
CA LYS A 5 -11.01 -1.88 -30.24
C LYS A 5 -10.84 -2.66 -31.55
N SER A 6 -9.64 -2.93 -32.02
CA SER A 6 -9.46 -3.45 -33.39
C SER A 6 -8.28 -4.38 -33.61
N ARG A 7 -7.38 -4.55 -32.66
CA ARG A 7 -6.25 -5.50 -32.73
C ARG A 7 -5.94 -6.07 -31.37
N PRO A 8 -5.69 -7.37 -31.24
CA PRO A 8 -5.11 -7.93 -30.04
C PRO A 8 -3.77 -7.23 -29.78
N SER A 9 -3.61 -6.64 -28.60
CA SER A 9 -2.33 -6.09 -28.19
C SER A 9 -1.40 -7.23 -27.82
N LEU A 10 -0.15 -7.18 -28.32
CA LEU A 10 0.86 -8.16 -27.98
C LEU A 10 1.58 -7.72 -26.70
N TYR A 11 1.59 -8.57 -25.68
CA TYR A 11 2.31 -8.36 -24.44
C TYR A 11 3.38 -9.38 -24.25
N LYS A 12 4.55 -8.92 -23.84
CA LYS A 12 5.69 -9.80 -23.54
C LYS A 12 5.70 -10.11 -22.05
N ILE A 13 5.67 -11.39 -21.73
CA ILE A 13 5.81 -11.89 -20.38
C ILE A 13 7.20 -12.52 -20.26
N ARG A 14 7.96 -12.06 -19.27
CA ARG A 14 9.25 -12.69 -18.94
C ARG A 14 9.03 -13.68 -17.79
N ARG A 15 9.24 -14.95 -18.07
CA ARG A 15 9.20 -16.02 -17.08
C ARG A 15 10.44 -16.88 -17.23
N ILE A 16 11.20 -17.02 -16.13
CA ILE A 16 12.41 -17.87 -16.09
C ILE A 16 13.38 -17.53 -17.24
N GLY A 17 13.66 -16.24 -17.46
CA GLY A 17 14.60 -15.79 -18.51
C GLY A 17 14.09 -15.89 -19.95
N LYS A 18 12.82 -16.26 -20.16
CA LYS A 18 12.19 -16.31 -21.48
C LYS A 18 11.13 -15.23 -21.62
N GLU A 19 11.06 -14.62 -22.79
CA GLU A 19 9.98 -13.73 -23.18
C GLU A 19 8.95 -14.53 -23.99
N ILE A 20 7.68 -14.40 -23.60
CA ILE A 20 6.55 -15.02 -24.30
C ILE A 20 5.63 -13.90 -24.75
N GLU A 21 5.25 -13.91 -26.01
CA GLU A 21 4.23 -12.99 -26.54
C GLU A 21 2.85 -13.60 -26.40
N LEU A 22 1.93 -12.83 -25.80
CA LEU A 22 0.52 -13.22 -25.69
C LEU A 22 -0.34 -12.20 -26.44
N ALA A 23 -1.22 -12.69 -27.30
CA ALA A 23 -2.27 -11.89 -27.90
C ALA A 23 -3.45 -11.80 -26.92
N VAL A 24 -3.76 -10.61 -26.42
CA VAL A 24 -4.81 -10.40 -25.44
C VAL A 24 -5.56 -9.10 -25.76
N ASP A 25 -6.82 -9.00 -25.36
CA ASP A 25 -7.64 -7.81 -25.56
C ASP A 25 -7.41 -6.72 -24.52
N GLY A 26 -6.86 -7.09 -23.38
CA GLY A 26 -6.55 -6.14 -22.32
C GLY A 26 -5.60 -6.76 -21.28
N VAL A 27 -4.99 -5.92 -20.46
CA VAL A 27 -4.10 -6.33 -19.37
C VAL A 27 -4.49 -5.61 -18.10
N PHE A 28 -4.67 -6.38 -17.02
CA PHE A 28 -4.73 -5.84 -15.68
C PHE A 28 -3.33 -5.87 -15.06
N VAL A 29 -2.86 -4.72 -14.59
CA VAL A 29 -1.58 -4.63 -13.89
C VAL A 29 -1.85 -4.54 -12.40
N GLU A 30 -1.49 -5.61 -11.69
CA GLU A 30 -1.67 -5.75 -10.24
C GLU A 30 -0.33 -6.05 -9.55
N ALA A 31 0.74 -5.46 -10.09
CA ALA A 31 2.11 -5.75 -9.67
C ALA A 31 2.60 -4.74 -8.64
N GLY A 32 2.34 -5.02 -7.36
CA GLY A 32 2.86 -4.23 -6.25
C GLY A 32 2.26 -2.83 -6.12
N GLY A 33 2.78 -2.06 -5.19
CA GLY A 33 2.38 -0.68 -4.95
C GLY A 33 3.52 0.12 -4.35
N ILE A 34 3.48 1.43 -4.56
CA ILE A 34 4.40 2.39 -3.94
C ILE A 34 3.58 3.22 -2.95
N PRO A 35 3.96 3.29 -1.66
CA PRO A 35 3.25 4.11 -0.70
C PRO A 35 3.23 5.58 -1.12
N ASN A 36 2.04 6.19 -1.08
CA ASN A 36 1.91 7.62 -1.29
C ASN A 36 2.17 8.35 0.03
N ASN A 37 3.41 8.71 0.28
CA ASN A 37 3.88 9.28 1.53
C ASN A 37 4.47 10.70 1.42
N SER A 38 4.33 11.34 0.27
CA SER A 38 4.92 12.67 0.00
C SER A 38 4.39 13.79 0.91
N TYR A 39 3.22 13.59 1.51
CA TYR A 39 2.56 14.54 2.42
C TYR A 39 3.01 14.41 3.87
N LEU A 40 3.81 13.41 4.20
CA LEU A 40 4.21 13.12 5.57
C LEU A 40 5.23 14.14 6.11
N PRO A 41 5.19 14.43 7.41
CA PRO A 41 6.29 15.13 8.08
C PRO A 41 7.61 14.38 7.88
N LYS A 42 8.70 15.12 7.73
CA LYS A 42 10.03 14.55 7.47
C LYS A 42 10.56 13.64 8.58
N ASP A 43 10.05 13.83 9.79
CA ASP A 43 10.49 13.09 10.98
C ASP A 43 9.80 11.74 11.16
N VAL A 44 8.81 11.41 10.31
CA VAL A 44 8.16 10.10 10.33
C VAL A 44 9.15 9.04 9.85
N ILE A 45 9.33 8.00 10.67
CA ILE A 45 10.19 6.89 10.31
C ILE A 45 9.49 5.96 9.34
N THR A 46 10.14 5.71 8.22
CA THR A 46 9.70 4.76 7.20
C THR A 46 10.76 3.68 7.00
N ASN A 47 10.35 2.54 6.43
CA ASN A 47 11.29 1.51 6.01
C ASN A 47 11.90 1.82 4.63
N SER A 48 12.73 0.92 4.12
CA SER A 48 13.39 1.08 2.80
C SER A 48 12.42 1.14 1.62
N LEU A 49 11.18 0.67 1.80
CA LEU A 49 10.12 0.72 0.79
C LEU A 49 9.30 2.01 0.88
N GLY A 50 9.57 2.88 1.84
CA GLY A 50 8.81 4.10 2.11
C GLY A 50 7.53 3.87 2.91
N GLU A 51 7.34 2.69 3.48
CA GLU A 51 6.19 2.37 4.33
C GLU A 51 6.41 2.91 5.74
N ILE A 52 5.34 3.47 6.33
CA ILE A 52 5.39 4.01 7.70
C ILE A 52 5.50 2.87 8.68
N ILE A 53 6.49 2.92 9.55
CA ILE A 53 6.66 1.93 10.62
C ILE A 53 5.66 2.24 11.73
N THR A 54 4.81 1.26 12.04
CA THR A 54 3.78 1.38 13.08
C THR A 54 3.83 0.20 14.04
N ASP A 55 3.29 0.41 15.23
CA ASP A 55 2.98 -0.68 16.16
C ASP A 55 1.60 -1.31 15.85
N LYS A 56 1.17 -2.23 16.69
CA LYS A 56 -0.11 -2.93 16.53
C LYS A 56 -1.34 -2.02 16.63
N GLU A 57 -1.18 -0.85 17.19
CA GLU A 57 -2.24 0.15 17.37
C GLU A 57 -2.16 1.27 16.34
N GLY A 58 -1.28 1.14 15.35
CA GLY A 58 -1.09 2.16 14.32
C GLY A 58 -0.30 3.38 14.78
N LYS A 59 0.37 3.32 15.93
CA LYS A 59 1.19 4.43 16.41
C LYS A 59 2.47 4.53 15.60
N THR A 60 2.78 5.74 15.15
CA THR A 60 4.08 6.06 14.54
C THR A 60 5.11 6.45 15.61
N ASN A 61 6.32 6.77 15.18
CA ASN A 61 7.33 7.34 16.08
C ASN A 61 6.98 8.75 16.59
N ILE A 62 6.01 9.43 15.96
CA ILE A 62 5.60 10.77 16.37
C ILE A 62 4.36 10.66 17.27
N PRO A 63 4.42 11.16 18.54
CA PRO A 63 3.27 11.15 19.43
C PRO A 63 2.08 11.89 18.82
N GLY A 64 0.91 11.26 18.83
CA GLY A 64 -0.33 11.83 18.28
C GLY A 64 -0.51 11.64 16.78
N LEU A 65 0.45 11.03 16.09
CA LEU A 65 0.34 10.66 14.68
C LEU A 65 0.16 9.15 14.54
N PHE A 66 -0.91 8.75 13.88
CA PHE A 66 -1.27 7.35 13.64
C PHE A 66 -1.34 7.08 12.15
N ALA A 67 -1.08 5.85 11.76
CA ALA A 67 -1.19 5.40 10.38
C ALA A 67 -1.83 4.03 10.31
N ALA A 68 -2.53 3.76 9.23
CA ALA A 68 -3.22 2.51 8.98
C ALA A 68 -3.28 2.19 7.49
N GLY A 69 -3.44 0.93 7.15
CA GLY A 69 -3.62 0.48 5.78
C GLY A 69 -2.31 0.30 5.02
N ASP A 70 -2.41 0.33 3.71
CA ASP A 70 -1.31 -0.02 2.79
C ASP A 70 -0.09 0.90 2.88
N VAL A 71 -0.24 2.08 3.47
CA VAL A 71 0.87 3.01 3.70
C VAL A 71 1.80 2.57 4.83
N THR A 72 1.35 1.64 5.68
CA THR A 72 2.12 1.10 6.81
C THR A 72 2.99 -0.08 6.40
N ASP A 73 3.90 -0.46 7.28
CA ASP A 73 4.77 -1.64 7.12
C ASP A 73 4.06 -2.98 7.37
N GLY A 74 2.74 -2.97 7.50
CA GLY A 74 1.92 -4.17 7.61
C GLY A 74 2.12 -5.10 6.41
N LYS A 75 2.36 -6.38 6.68
CA LYS A 75 2.74 -7.36 5.66
C LYS A 75 1.64 -7.62 4.64
N ASN A 76 0.39 -7.62 5.07
CA ASN A 76 -0.74 -8.00 4.25
C ASN A 76 -1.51 -6.78 3.78
N LYS A 77 -1.44 -6.49 2.48
CA LYS A 77 -2.09 -5.34 1.84
C LYS A 77 -3.44 -5.75 1.27
N GLN A 78 -4.47 -5.78 2.11
CA GLN A 78 -5.84 -6.11 1.74
C GLN A 78 -6.81 -5.08 2.31
N VAL A 79 -7.89 -4.79 1.59
CA VAL A 79 -8.88 -3.78 2.00
C VAL A 79 -9.49 -4.05 3.37
N ILE A 80 -9.77 -5.31 3.68
CA ILE A 80 -10.35 -5.68 4.98
C ILE A 80 -9.36 -5.50 6.14
N ILE A 81 -8.08 -5.72 5.88
CA ILE A 81 -7.01 -5.51 6.85
C ILE A 81 -6.83 -4.01 7.08
N ALA A 82 -6.77 -3.22 6.01
CA ALA A 82 -6.69 -1.77 6.09
C ALA A 82 -7.86 -1.17 6.90
N ALA A 83 -9.07 -1.69 6.70
CA ALA A 83 -10.25 -1.27 7.46
C ALA A 83 -10.12 -1.59 8.96
N GLY A 84 -9.64 -2.79 9.30
CA GLY A 84 -9.39 -3.19 10.70
C GLY A 84 -8.30 -2.36 11.36
N GLU A 85 -7.20 -2.12 10.66
CA GLU A 85 -6.11 -1.25 11.13
C GLU A 85 -6.61 0.19 11.34
N GLY A 86 -7.44 0.71 10.45
CA GLY A 86 -8.06 2.03 10.59
C GLY A 86 -8.91 2.14 11.85
N ALA A 87 -9.70 1.12 12.17
CA ALA A 87 -10.48 1.06 13.40
C ALA A 87 -9.56 1.03 14.64
N ALA A 88 -8.51 0.21 14.63
CA ALA A 88 -7.54 0.13 15.72
C ALA A 88 -6.83 1.47 15.94
N ALA A 89 -6.37 2.10 14.87
CA ALA A 89 -5.71 3.41 14.93
C ALA A 89 -6.65 4.51 15.47
N ALA A 90 -7.91 4.49 15.08
CA ALA A 90 -8.91 5.44 15.57
C ALA A 90 -9.15 5.29 17.08
N LEU A 91 -9.26 4.06 17.58
CA LEU A 91 -9.40 3.79 19.01
C LEU A 91 -8.14 4.22 19.78
N ALA A 92 -6.96 3.95 19.24
CA ALA A 92 -5.70 4.37 19.86
C ALA A 92 -5.57 5.90 19.90
N ALA A 93 -5.99 6.58 18.84
CA ALA A 93 -6.02 8.06 18.81
C ALA A 93 -6.98 8.62 19.85
N HIS A 94 -8.16 8.02 20.03
CA HIS A 94 -9.11 8.39 21.07
C HIS A 94 -8.50 8.25 22.46
N ASP A 95 -7.90 7.10 22.75
CA ASP A 95 -7.21 6.86 24.03
C ASP A 95 -6.07 7.84 24.29
N TYR A 96 -5.32 8.18 23.26
CA TYR A 96 -4.27 9.19 23.34
C TYR A 96 -4.82 10.55 23.77
N LEU A 97 -5.93 10.99 23.18
CA LEU A 97 -6.58 12.26 23.52
C LEU A 97 -7.12 12.27 24.94
N LEU A 98 -7.64 11.16 25.44
CA LEU A 98 -8.15 11.07 26.80
C LEU A 98 -7.04 11.18 27.86
N ARG A 99 -5.83 10.74 27.54
CA ARG A 99 -4.69 10.75 28.49
C ARG A 99 -3.82 12.00 28.40
N ASN A 100 -4.04 12.77 27.38
CA ASN A 100 -3.31 14.01 27.11
C ASN A 100 -4.30 15.16 26.90
#